data_1b9a619ac8fdb7e18c27f0f5878b122e
#
_entry.id   1b9a619ac8fdb7e18c27f0f5878b122e
#
_cell.length_a   1.000
_cell.length_b   1.000
_cell.length_c   1.000
_cell.angle_alpha   90.00
_cell.angle_beta   90.00
_cell.angle_gamma   90.00
#
_symmetry.space_group_name_H-M   'P 1'
#
loop_
_entity.id
_entity.type
_entity.pdbx_description
1 polymer ?
#
loop_
_entity_poly.entity_id
_entity_poly.type
_entity_poly.pdbx_seq_one_letter_code
_entity_poly.pdbx_strand_id
1 'polypeptide(L)'
;MSNEIEKVVIIGSGCAGLTAALYTARAQLKPIVLTGAMPGGLLTTTSIVENFPGWPEGIDGTELMINLQQQAERFGAQVRFGSTVEAVDLSQRPFKLTVDGNEMLAQTLIVASGAGHRHLGLESEKKLDKKGVTYCATCDGALPMFRDQPLVVVGGGDSACEEATYLTRFASKVYLIHRRDELRASKVMAERALANDKIEPVWDSEVAEILGEAEDKVTGVRLQNNKTGEESTLDCAGVFIAIGHVPNTQIFKDQLDQDEAGYILRQEGSRTNVEGVFVAGDCSDKVYRQAITAAGMGCAAAIDAERLLSSEDQ
;
A
#
# COMPACT_ATOMS: atom_id res chain seq x y z
N MET A 1 35.57 -5.27 0.98
CA MET A 1 34.23 -4.84 1.39
C MET A 1 34.41 -3.85 2.51
N SER A 2 33.92 -2.64 2.41
CA SER A 2 34.07 -1.61 3.46
C SER A 2 33.23 -2.05 4.66
N ASN A 3 33.88 -2.19 5.84
CA ASN A 3 33.21 -2.34 7.13
C ASN A 3 32.55 -1.03 7.59
N GLU A 4 32.02 -0.25 6.66
CA GLU A 4 31.37 1.02 6.97
C GLU A 4 29.99 0.75 7.58
N ILE A 5 29.76 1.30 8.75
CA ILE A 5 28.47 1.19 9.44
C ILE A 5 27.63 2.42 9.05
N GLU A 6 26.54 2.17 8.38
CA GLU A 6 25.62 3.23 7.97
C GLU A 6 24.81 3.73 9.19
N LYS A 7 24.70 5.04 9.34
CA LYS A 7 23.93 5.61 10.46
C LYS A 7 22.44 5.27 10.34
N VAL A 8 21.87 5.41 9.13
CA VAL A 8 20.46 5.17 8.86
C VAL A 8 20.31 4.42 7.53
N VAL A 9 19.68 3.26 7.58
CA VAL A 9 19.24 2.54 6.38
C VAL A 9 17.71 2.52 6.34
N ILE A 10 17.14 2.87 5.20
CA ILE A 10 15.70 2.95 4.96
C ILE A 10 15.33 1.86 3.96
N ILE A 11 14.43 0.96 4.34
CA ILE A 11 13.99 -0.16 3.51
C ILE A 11 12.65 0.19 2.87
N GLY A 12 12.68 0.53 1.58
CA GLY A 12 11.53 0.97 0.78
C GLY A 12 11.59 2.45 0.41
N SER A 13 11.14 2.76 -0.81
CA SER A 13 11.18 4.10 -1.42
C SER A 13 9.80 4.67 -1.75
N GLY A 14 8.74 4.17 -1.11
CA GLY A 14 7.41 4.81 -1.16
C GLY A 14 7.38 6.15 -0.42
N CYS A 15 6.23 6.79 -0.30
CA CYS A 15 6.08 8.08 0.39
C CYS A 15 6.66 8.08 1.79
N ALA A 16 6.51 6.99 2.54
CA ALA A 16 7.08 6.86 3.87
C ALA A 16 8.60 6.90 3.84
N GLY A 17 9.21 6.06 2.99
CA GLY A 17 10.67 5.93 2.91
C GLY A 17 11.35 7.20 2.39
N LEU A 18 10.84 7.81 1.31
CA LEU A 18 11.42 9.04 0.77
C LEU A 18 11.21 10.25 1.69
N THR A 19 10.09 10.30 2.42
CA THR A 19 9.91 11.34 3.45
C THR A 19 10.88 11.11 4.61
N ALA A 20 11.06 9.88 5.07
CA ALA A 20 12.06 9.56 6.09
C ALA A 20 13.48 9.94 5.61
N ALA A 21 13.82 9.63 4.35
CA ALA A 21 15.08 9.99 3.75
C ALA A 21 15.31 11.52 3.72
N LEU A 22 14.28 12.29 3.35
CA LEU A 22 14.35 13.75 3.35
C LEU A 22 14.69 14.29 4.75
N TYR A 23 13.98 13.84 5.78
CA TYR A 23 14.17 14.36 7.13
C TYR A 23 15.50 13.92 7.74
N THR A 24 15.91 12.67 7.58
CA THR A 24 17.21 12.17 8.06
C THR A 24 18.39 12.80 7.30
N ALA A 25 18.24 13.04 5.98
CA ALA A 25 19.26 13.75 5.19
C ALA A 25 19.41 15.20 5.65
N ARG A 26 18.30 15.90 5.93
CA ARG A 26 18.33 17.27 6.49
C ARG A 26 18.97 17.32 7.89
N ALA A 27 18.87 16.25 8.67
CA ALA A 27 19.60 16.07 9.93
C ALA A 27 21.06 15.63 9.74
N GLN A 28 21.58 15.62 8.51
CA GLN A 28 22.96 15.26 8.13
C GLN A 28 23.35 13.81 8.49
N LEU A 29 22.37 12.91 8.58
CA LEU A 29 22.58 11.49 8.89
C LEU A 29 22.96 10.65 7.66
N LYS A 30 22.97 11.23 6.45
CA LYS A 30 23.34 10.59 5.17
C LYS A 30 22.64 9.24 4.95
N PRO A 31 21.30 9.20 4.96
CA PRO A 31 20.56 7.95 4.89
C PRO A 31 20.78 7.23 3.55
N ILE A 32 20.77 5.89 3.60
CA ILE A 32 20.71 5.04 2.42
C ILE A 32 19.30 4.50 2.29
N VAL A 33 18.69 4.70 1.12
CA VAL A 33 17.38 4.16 0.77
C VAL A 33 17.53 2.97 -0.16
N LEU A 34 17.04 1.81 0.25
CA LEU A 34 17.02 0.59 -0.55
C LEU A 34 15.62 0.43 -1.17
N THR A 35 15.52 0.58 -2.50
CA THR A 35 14.20 0.72 -3.15
C THR A 35 13.46 -0.59 -3.34
N GLY A 36 14.17 -1.73 -3.32
CA GLY A 36 13.62 -2.99 -3.79
C GLY A 36 13.34 -2.99 -5.30
N ALA A 37 12.54 -3.94 -5.74
CA ALA A 37 12.21 -4.13 -7.15
C ALA A 37 11.26 -3.07 -7.73
N MET A 38 10.56 -2.29 -6.87
CA MET A 38 9.60 -1.27 -7.29
C MET A 38 9.99 0.10 -6.71
N PRO A 39 10.94 0.82 -7.34
CA PRO A 39 11.31 2.17 -6.91
C PRO A 39 10.11 3.12 -6.94
N GLY A 40 9.89 3.87 -5.85
CA GLY A 40 8.74 4.77 -5.68
C GLY A 40 7.48 4.08 -5.12
N GLY A 41 7.44 2.75 -5.08
CA GLY A 41 6.33 1.98 -4.50
C GLY A 41 5.02 2.13 -5.26
N LEU A 42 3.88 1.88 -4.60
CA LEU A 42 2.56 1.76 -5.23
C LEU A 42 2.12 3.01 -6.02
N LEU A 43 2.54 4.22 -5.64
CA LEU A 43 2.16 5.42 -6.38
C LEU A 43 2.69 5.44 -7.82
N THR A 44 3.78 4.75 -8.12
CA THR A 44 4.26 4.61 -9.51
C THR A 44 3.35 3.73 -10.36
N THR A 45 2.43 3.01 -9.73
CA THR A 45 1.40 2.21 -10.39
C THR A 45 0.07 2.94 -10.54
N THR A 46 -0.07 4.15 -10.04
CA THR A 46 -1.25 5.01 -10.15
C THR A 46 -1.05 6.06 -11.26
N SER A 47 -2.13 6.49 -11.92
CA SER A 47 -2.08 7.54 -12.94
C SER A 47 -2.03 8.92 -12.29
N ILE A 48 -3.17 9.51 -11.94
CA ILE A 48 -3.25 10.83 -11.32
C ILE A 48 -3.56 10.68 -9.82
N VAL A 49 -2.78 11.35 -8.99
CA VAL A 49 -2.95 11.45 -7.54
C VAL A 49 -3.59 12.81 -7.23
N GLU A 50 -4.88 12.81 -6.88
CA GLU A 50 -5.65 14.03 -6.58
C GLU A 50 -5.74 14.31 -5.07
N ASN A 51 -5.34 13.36 -4.23
CA ASN A 51 -5.53 13.41 -2.78
C ASN A 51 -4.22 13.60 -1.98
N PHE A 52 -3.12 13.97 -2.65
CA PHE A 52 -1.90 14.39 -1.98
C PHE A 52 -1.81 15.94 -2.02
N PRO A 53 -1.79 16.61 -0.85
CA PRO A 53 -1.82 18.08 -0.80
C PRO A 53 -0.62 18.74 -1.49
N GLY A 54 -0.85 19.89 -2.13
CA GLY A 54 0.16 20.68 -2.80
C GLY A 54 0.01 20.74 -4.32
N TRP A 55 -0.83 19.86 -4.90
CA TRP A 55 -1.13 19.85 -6.35
C TRP A 55 -2.64 20.00 -6.58
N PRO A 56 -3.14 21.24 -6.82
CA PRO A 56 -4.58 21.51 -6.98
C PRO A 56 -5.23 20.76 -8.15
N GLU A 57 -4.46 20.50 -9.22
CA GLU A 57 -4.91 19.78 -10.42
C GLU A 57 -4.55 18.28 -10.39
N GLY A 58 -4.09 17.78 -9.25
CA GLY A 58 -3.47 16.45 -9.16
C GLY A 58 -2.07 16.42 -9.73
N ILE A 59 -1.42 15.27 -9.59
CA ILE A 59 -0.08 15.01 -10.12
C ILE A 59 0.02 13.55 -10.55
N ASP A 60 0.76 13.26 -11.62
CA ASP A 60 1.12 11.89 -11.97
C ASP A 60 1.86 11.20 -10.82
N GLY A 61 1.45 9.96 -10.48
CA GLY A 61 2.00 9.27 -9.32
C GLY A 61 3.52 9.03 -9.44
N THR A 62 4.02 8.75 -10.64
CA THR A 62 5.46 8.58 -10.88
C THR A 62 6.19 9.92 -10.72
N GLU A 63 5.63 11.01 -11.25
CA GLU A 63 6.18 12.35 -11.10
C GLU A 63 6.25 12.79 -9.63
N LEU A 64 5.21 12.52 -8.85
CA LEU A 64 5.22 12.78 -7.40
C LEU A 64 6.38 12.06 -6.72
N MET A 65 6.59 10.78 -7.04
CA MET A 65 7.66 10.00 -6.42
C MET A 65 9.05 10.46 -6.86
N ILE A 66 9.23 10.87 -8.12
CA ILE A 66 10.47 11.48 -8.61
C ILE A 66 10.75 12.79 -7.85
N ASN A 67 9.74 13.64 -7.65
CA ASN A 67 9.89 14.91 -6.92
C ASN A 67 10.31 14.68 -5.47
N LEU A 68 9.70 13.70 -4.78
CA LEU A 68 10.07 13.34 -3.41
C LEU A 68 11.51 12.81 -3.32
N GLN A 69 11.90 11.97 -4.28
CA GLN A 69 13.27 11.44 -4.36
C GLN A 69 14.29 12.55 -4.57
N GLN A 70 14.10 13.39 -5.59
CA GLN A 70 15.00 14.51 -5.89
C GLN A 70 15.13 15.46 -4.71
N GLN A 71 14.02 15.66 -3.97
CA GLN A 71 14.06 16.48 -2.77
C GLN A 71 14.94 15.85 -1.67
N ALA A 72 14.85 14.54 -1.44
CA ALA A 72 15.70 13.84 -0.46
C ALA A 72 17.18 13.84 -0.88
N GLU A 73 17.47 13.53 -2.16
CA GLU A 73 18.82 13.48 -2.72
C GLU A 73 19.51 14.86 -2.67
N ARG A 74 18.75 15.95 -2.87
CA ARG A 74 19.27 17.33 -2.74
C ARG A 74 19.88 17.60 -1.36
N PHE A 75 19.42 16.91 -0.31
CA PHE A 75 19.96 17.03 1.04
C PHE A 75 20.99 15.94 1.39
N GLY A 76 21.32 15.05 0.44
CA GLY A 76 22.37 14.06 0.59
C GLY A 76 21.90 12.65 0.92
N ALA A 77 20.59 12.34 0.77
CA ALA A 77 20.13 10.96 0.77
C ALA A 77 20.71 10.19 -0.42
N GLN A 78 21.10 8.94 -0.21
CA GLN A 78 21.58 8.05 -1.26
C GLN A 78 20.49 7.03 -1.60
N VAL A 79 19.94 7.09 -2.80
CA VAL A 79 18.93 6.14 -3.27
C VAL A 79 19.59 5.05 -4.10
N ARG A 80 19.52 3.79 -3.62
CA ARG A 80 20.06 2.61 -4.30
C ARG A 80 18.93 1.89 -5.02
N PHE A 81 18.86 2.10 -6.33
CA PHE A 81 17.81 1.50 -7.17
C PHE A 81 17.98 0.00 -7.32
N GLY A 82 16.87 -0.72 -7.29
CA GLY A 82 16.81 -2.15 -7.48
C GLY A 82 17.38 -2.97 -6.32
N SER A 83 18.01 -2.32 -5.33
CA SER A 83 18.62 -3.01 -4.20
C SER A 83 17.58 -3.64 -3.29
N THR A 84 17.61 -4.96 -3.20
CA THR A 84 16.65 -5.76 -2.44
C THR A 84 17.27 -6.27 -1.14
N VAL A 85 16.56 -6.05 -0.03
CA VAL A 85 16.93 -6.66 1.26
C VAL A 85 16.33 -8.06 1.30
N GLU A 86 17.20 -9.07 1.36
CA GLU A 86 16.82 -10.48 1.35
C GLU A 86 16.63 -11.03 2.76
N ALA A 87 17.43 -10.53 3.72
CA ALA A 87 17.38 -10.93 5.13
C ALA A 87 17.88 -9.80 6.02
N VAL A 88 17.47 -9.86 7.29
CA VAL A 88 17.97 -8.99 8.36
C VAL A 88 18.33 -9.82 9.58
N ASP A 89 19.31 -9.35 10.37
CA ASP A 89 19.58 -9.81 11.72
C ASP A 89 19.52 -8.59 12.66
N LEU A 90 18.47 -8.56 13.47
CA LEU A 90 18.17 -7.47 14.39
C LEU A 90 18.53 -7.81 15.84
N SER A 91 19.24 -8.90 16.08
CA SER A 91 19.59 -9.40 17.42
C SER A 91 20.56 -8.50 18.17
N GLN A 92 21.37 -7.73 17.47
CA GLN A 92 22.34 -6.78 18.05
C GLN A 92 22.66 -5.63 17.09
N ARG A 93 23.03 -4.48 17.63
CA ARG A 93 23.53 -3.32 16.86
C ARG A 93 25.06 -3.39 16.75
N PRO A 94 25.65 -2.99 15.58
CA PRO A 94 24.94 -2.58 14.36
C PRO A 94 24.18 -3.77 13.74
N PHE A 95 22.98 -3.48 13.23
CA PHE A 95 22.15 -4.47 12.55
C PHE A 95 22.79 -4.94 11.26
N LYS A 96 22.55 -6.20 10.89
CA LYS A 96 23.06 -6.79 9.65
C LYS A 96 21.93 -6.95 8.65
N LEU A 97 22.16 -6.51 7.43
CA LEU A 97 21.27 -6.71 6.30
C LEU A 97 22.02 -7.48 5.22
N THR A 98 21.32 -8.41 4.59
CA THR A 98 21.77 -9.00 3.32
C THR A 98 21.08 -8.24 2.20
N VAL A 99 21.86 -7.52 1.40
CA VAL A 99 21.38 -6.67 0.29
C VAL A 99 22.04 -7.15 -0.99
N ASP A 100 21.25 -7.68 -1.93
CA ASP A 100 21.74 -8.23 -3.21
C ASP A 100 22.90 -9.20 -3.01
N GLY A 101 22.77 -10.10 -2.01
CA GLY A 101 23.78 -11.09 -1.63
C GLY A 101 24.99 -10.54 -0.86
N ASN A 102 25.06 -9.26 -0.53
CA ASN A 102 26.17 -8.64 0.21
C ASN A 102 25.72 -8.19 1.60
N GLU A 103 26.67 -8.22 2.56
CA GLU A 103 26.39 -7.71 3.91
C GLU A 103 26.48 -6.18 3.95
N MET A 104 25.52 -5.56 4.64
CA MET A 104 25.47 -4.16 5.00
C MET A 104 25.22 -4.03 6.50
N LEU A 105 25.92 -3.10 7.17
CA LEU A 105 25.74 -2.83 8.60
C LEU A 105 25.06 -1.47 8.79
N ALA A 106 24.07 -1.43 9.72
CA ALA A 106 23.32 -0.22 10.04
C ALA A 106 23.20 0.02 11.53
N GLN A 107 23.37 1.27 11.99
CA GLN A 107 23.08 1.64 13.38
C GLN A 107 21.59 1.72 13.65
N THR A 108 20.82 2.27 12.70
CA THR A 108 19.37 2.36 12.78
C THR A 108 18.72 1.92 11.46
N LEU A 109 17.52 1.36 11.57
CA LEU A 109 16.70 0.98 10.42
C LEU A 109 15.36 1.69 10.47
N ILE A 110 14.90 2.15 9.29
CA ILE A 110 13.51 2.59 9.09
C ILE A 110 12.86 1.62 8.10
N VAL A 111 11.93 0.82 8.58
CA VAL A 111 11.17 -0.12 7.76
C VAL A 111 9.99 0.63 7.12
N ALA A 112 10.06 0.84 5.81
CA ALA A 112 9.05 1.53 5.01
C ALA A 112 8.69 0.70 3.76
N SER A 113 8.65 -0.64 3.93
CA SER A 113 8.50 -1.63 2.86
C SER A 113 7.09 -1.68 2.24
N GLY A 114 6.12 -0.99 2.86
CA GLY A 114 4.77 -0.87 2.33
C GLY A 114 3.96 -2.17 2.42
N ALA A 115 2.86 -2.22 1.65
CA ALA A 115 2.00 -3.38 1.50
C ALA A 115 1.59 -3.55 0.04
N GLY A 116 1.37 -4.79 -0.39
CA GLY A 116 0.78 -5.10 -1.69
C GLY A 116 -0.72 -5.35 -1.56
N HIS A 117 -1.41 -5.37 -2.69
CA HIS A 117 -2.80 -5.81 -2.80
C HIS A 117 -2.88 -7.31 -3.05
N ARG A 118 -3.95 -7.93 -2.60
CA ARG A 118 -4.31 -9.27 -3.06
C ARG A 118 -4.98 -9.15 -4.43
N HIS A 119 -4.64 -10.07 -5.31
CA HIS A 119 -5.17 -10.16 -6.67
C HIS A 119 -6.17 -11.29 -6.80
N LEU A 120 -7.11 -11.16 -7.74
CA LEU A 120 -7.99 -12.26 -8.14
C LEU A 120 -7.19 -13.33 -8.89
N GLY A 121 -6.07 -12.94 -9.51
CA GLY A 121 -5.20 -13.83 -10.27
C GLY A 121 -5.66 -14.07 -11.70
N LEU A 122 -6.54 -13.20 -12.20
CA LEU A 122 -7.08 -13.30 -13.58
C LEU A 122 -6.16 -12.59 -14.57
N GLU A 123 -6.00 -13.15 -15.77
CA GLU A 123 -5.26 -12.46 -16.84
C GLU A 123 -5.95 -11.16 -17.27
N SER A 124 -7.30 -11.13 -17.29
CA SER A 124 -8.08 -9.93 -17.56
C SER A 124 -7.88 -8.84 -16.52
N GLU A 125 -7.69 -9.20 -15.23
CA GLU A 125 -7.33 -8.25 -14.17
C GLU A 125 -6.04 -7.50 -14.53
N LYS A 126 -5.00 -8.23 -14.92
CA LYS A 126 -3.70 -7.64 -15.27
C LYS A 126 -3.77 -6.73 -16.48
N LYS A 127 -4.52 -7.14 -17.53
CA LYS A 127 -4.64 -6.38 -18.77
C LYS A 127 -5.44 -5.09 -18.63
N LEU A 128 -6.42 -5.10 -17.71
CA LEU A 128 -7.31 -3.97 -17.43
C LEU A 128 -6.92 -3.19 -16.17
N ASP A 129 -5.77 -3.49 -15.59
CA ASP A 129 -5.19 -2.69 -14.50
C ASP A 129 -5.05 -1.21 -14.94
N LYS A 130 -5.51 -0.27 -14.11
CA LYS A 130 -5.62 1.18 -14.40
C LYS A 130 -6.59 1.55 -15.56
N LYS A 131 -7.27 0.59 -16.14
CA LYS A 131 -8.25 0.79 -17.22
C LYS A 131 -9.68 0.51 -16.75
N GLY A 132 -9.90 0.69 -15.45
CA GLY A 132 -11.14 0.41 -14.74
C GLY A 132 -11.02 -0.66 -13.68
N VAL A 133 -9.91 -1.40 -13.61
CA VAL A 133 -9.53 -2.22 -12.45
C VAL A 133 -8.72 -1.39 -11.49
N THR A 134 -9.09 -1.41 -10.19
CA THR A 134 -8.45 -0.65 -9.13
C THR A 134 -8.54 -1.38 -7.79
N TYR A 135 -7.69 -1.00 -6.84
CA TYR A 135 -7.57 -1.62 -5.51
C TYR A 135 -7.82 -0.61 -4.37
N CYS A 136 -8.29 0.61 -4.70
CA CYS A 136 -8.46 1.67 -3.72
C CYS A 136 -9.62 2.61 -4.09
N ALA A 137 -10.77 2.45 -3.45
CA ALA A 137 -11.93 3.31 -3.70
C ALA A 137 -11.69 4.78 -3.32
N THR A 138 -10.97 5.04 -2.23
CA THR A 138 -10.65 6.41 -1.79
C THR A 138 -9.66 7.13 -2.70
N CYS A 139 -8.86 6.37 -3.46
CA CYS A 139 -7.91 6.92 -4.42
C CYS A 139 -8.60 7.27 -5.74
N ASP A 140 -9.37 6.31 -6.28
CA ASP A 140 -9.82 6.33 -7.67
C ASP A 140 -11.33 6.54 -7.83
N GLY A 141 -12.13 6.33 -6.78
CA GLY A 141 -13.59 6.33 -6.87
C GLY A 141 -14.19 7.64 -7.36
N ALA A 142 -13.50 8.78 -7.19
CA ALA A 142 -13.92 10.08 -7.65
C ALA A 142 -13.58 10.36 -9.14
N LEU A 143 -12.78 9.50 -9.80
CA LEU A 143 -12.37 9.70 -11.18
C LEU A 143 -13.57 9.84 -12.13
N PRO A 144 -13.47 10.71 -13.14
CA PRO A 144 -14.58 10.98 -14.06
C PRO A 144 -15.16 9.75 -14.75
N MET A 145 -14.33 8.73 -15.00
CA MET A 145 -14.75 7.50 -15.67
C MET A 145 -15.74 6.64 -14.84
N PHE A 146 -15.80 6.85 -13.52
CA PHE A 146 -16.67 6.11 -12.61
C PHE A 146 -17.95 6.84 -12.21
N ARG A 147 -18.05 8.15 -12.55
CA ARG A 147 -19.20 8.97 -12.15
C ARG A 147 -20.47 8.53 -12.87
N ASP A 148 -21.53 8.35 -12.08
CA ASP A 148 -22.86 7.92 -12.54
C ASP A 148 -22.86 6.61 -13.33
N GLN A 149 -21.82 5.79 -13.15
CA GLN A 149 -21.69 4.46 -13.73
C GLN A 149 -21.98 3.35 -12.72
N PRO A 150 -22.42 2.17 -13.14
CA PRO A 150 -22.43 0.99 -12.30
C PRO A 150 -20.99 0.53 -12.04
N LEU A 151 -20.69 0.23 -10.76
CA LEU A 151 -19.37 -0.25 -10.32
C LEU A 151 -19.48 -1.59 -9.62
N VAL A 152 -18.42 -2.35 -9.66
CA VAL A 152 -18.29 -3.63 -8.96
C VAL A 152 -17.27 -3.49 -7.84
N VAL A 153 -17.58 -3.99 -6.65
CA VAL A 153 -16.64 -4.20 -5.54
C VAL A 153 -16.55 -5.70 -5.28
N VAL A 154 -15.34 -6.24 -5.30
CA VAL A 154 -15.10 -7.66 -5.01
C VAL A 154 -14.54 -7.81 -3.61
N GLY A 155 -15.28 -8.47 -2.73
CA GLY A 155 -14.86 -8.70 -1.35
C GLY A 155 -16.03 -8.97 -0.41
N GLY A 156 -15.76 -9.02 0.90
CA GLY A 156 -16.82 -9.28 1.90
C GLY A 156 -16.36 -9.02 3.33
N GLY A 157 -15.20 -8.39 3.52
CA GLY A 157 -14.74 -7.88 4.81
C GLY A 157 -15.07 -6.41 5.00
N ASP A 158 -14.65 -5.83 6.12
CA ASP A 158 -14.87 -4.41 6.46
C ASP A 158 -14.42 -3.46 5.34
N SER A 159 -13.23 -3.68 4.76
CA SER A 159 -12.73 -2.86 3.66
C SER A 159 -13.68 -2.88 2.45
N ALA A 160 -14.22 -4.04 2.08
CA ALA A 160 -15.14 -4.13 0.94
C ALA A 160 -16.46 -3.40 1.20
N CYS A 161 -17.00 -3.49 2.43
CA CYS A 161 -18.20 -2.76 2.85
C CYS A 161 -17.96 -1.25 2.88
N GLU A 162 -16.80 -0.82 3.37
CA GLU A 162 -16.41 0.58 3.42
C GLU A 162 -16.24 1.15 2.02
N GLU A 163 -15.49 0.45 1.16
CA GLU A 163 -15.28 0.86 -0.24
C GLU A 163 -16.58 0.90 -1.03
N ALA A 164 -17.42 -0.13 -0.91
CA ALA A 164 -18.73 -0.13 -1.56
C ALA A 164 -19.59 1.06 -1.11
N THR A 165 -19.63 1.34 0.21
CA THR A 165 -20.37 2.48 0.76
C THR A 165 -19.78 3.81 0.29
N TYR A 166 -18.45 3.94 0.21
CA TYR A 166 -17.79 5.14 -0.29
C TYR A 166 -18.15 5.42 -1.75
N LEU A 167 -18.10 4.39 -2.60
CA LEU A 167 -18.37 4.49 -4.03
C LEU A 167 -19.82 4.91 -4.36
N THR A 168 -20.80 4.67 -3.48
CA THR A 168 -22.18 5.12 -3.70
C THR A 168 -22.32 6.62 -3.84
N ARG A 169 -21.31 7.40 -3.43
CA ARG A 169 -21.25 8.86 -3.61
C ARG A 169 -21.10 9.25 -5.07
N PHE A 170 -20.49 8.40 -5.88
CA PHE A 170 -20.12 8.67 -7.26
C PHE A 170 -20.88 7.79 -8.25
N ALA A 171 -21.06 6.51 -7.90
CA ALA A 171 -21.69 5.52 -8.75
C ALA A 171 -23.21 5.68 -8.86
N SER A 172 -23.77 5.25 -9.99
CA SER A 172 -25.23 5.02 -10.12
C SER A 172 -25.67 3.81 -9.30
N LYS A 173 -24.85 2.75 -9.26
CA LYS A 173 -25.07 1.51 -8.53
C LYS A 173 -23.73 0.84 -8.18
N VAL A 174 -23.67 0.12 -7.07
CA VAL A 174 -22.51 -0.67 -6.66
C VAL A 174 -22.93 -2.12 -6.46
N TYR A 175 -22.36 -3.02 -7.24
CA TYR A 175 -22.53 -4.47 -7.03
C TYR A 175 -21.44 -4.97 -6.10
N LEU A 176 -21.82 -5.51 -4.95
CA LEU A 176 -20.88 -6.10 -3.98
C LEU A 176 -20.82 -7.62 -4.18
N ILE A 177 -19.79 -8.07 -4.90
CA ILE A 177 -19.59 -9.49 -5.24
C ILE A 177 -18.95 -10.21 -4.08
N HIS A 178 -19.63 -11.22 -3.53
CA HIS A 178 -19.08 -12.03 -2.46
C HIS A 178 -19.27 -13.53 -2.70
N ARG A 179 -18.21 -14.30 -2.47
CA ARG A 179 -18.15 -15.75 -2.70
C ARG A 179 -18.95 -16.60 -1.71
N ARG A 180 -19.60 -15.99 -0.71
CA ARG A 180 -20.46 -16.64 0.29
C ARG A 180 -21.81 -15.94 0.32
N ASP A 181 -22.73 -16.48 1.13
CA ASP A 181 -24.08 -15.95 1.34
C ASP A 181 -24.18 -14.93 2.49
N GLU A 182 -23.05 -14.63 3.16
CA GLU A 182 -22.96 -13.62 4.20
C GLU A 182 -21.61 -12.91 4.20
N LEU A 183 -21.59 -11.64 4.60
CA LEU A 183 -20.37 -10.85 4.73
C LEU A 183 -19.57 -11.27 5.98
N ARG A 184 -18.25 -11.21 5.87
CA ARG A 184 -17.33 -11.41 7.01
C ARG A 184 -17.01 -10.13 7.75
N ALA A 185 -17.56 -9.01 7.28
CA ALA A 185 -17.41 -7.71 7.90
C ALA A 185 -18.00 -7.70 9.31
N SER A 186 -17.58 -6.74 10.13
CA SER A 186 -18.23 -6.45 11.40
C SER A 186 -19.73 -6.18 11.16
N LYS A 187 -20.56 -6.56 12.11
CA LYS A 187 -22.01 -6.44 11.98
C LYS A 187 -22.46 -5.04 11.58
N VAL A 188 -21.84 -4.01 12.18
CA VAL A 188 -22.16 -2.60 11.90
C VAL A 188 -21.84 -2.24 10.45
N MET A 189 -20.69 -2.70 9.94
CA MET A 189 -20.26 -2.39 8.56
C MET A 189 -21.11 -3.14 7.54
N ALA A 190 -21.42 -4.41 7.81
CA ALA A 190 -22.30 -5.22 6.97
C ALA A 190 -23.71 -4.63 6.89
N GLU A 191 -24.33 -4.30 8.03
CA GLU A 191 -25.67 -3.68 8.10
C GLU A 191 -25.69 -2.34 7.36
N ARG A 192 -24.67 -1.51 7.52
CA ARG A 192 -24.55 -0.21 6.82
C ARG A 192 -24.46 -0.37 5.31
N ALA A 193 -23.66 -1.33 4.83
CA ALA A 193 -23.54 -1.58 3.39
C ALA A 193 -24.84 -2.13 2.81
N LEU A 194 -25.46 -3.12 3.48
CA LEU A 194 -26.69 -3.76 3.01
C LEU A 194 -27.93 -2.86 3.12
N ALA A 195 -27.93 -1.85 3.98
CA ALA A 195 -29.02 -0.88 4.09
C ALA A 195 -28.95 0.25 3.03
N ASN A 196 -27.89 0.29 2.22
CA ASN A 196 -27.74 1.34 1.21
C ASN A 196 -28.41 0.94 -0.10
N ASP A 197 -29.43 1.71 -0.53
CA ASP A 197 -30.23 1.44 -1.72
C ASP A 197 -29.44 1.35 -3.04
N LYS A 198 -28.23 1.92 -3.08
CA LYS A 198 -27.33 1.83 -4.24
C LYS A 198 -26.45 0.58 -4.23
N ILE A 199 -26.36 -0.16 -3.11
CA ILE A 199 -25.55 -1.36 -3.02
C ILE A 199 -26.43 -2.59 -3.24
N GLU A 200 -26.06 -3.40 -4.23
CA GLU A 200 -26.67 -4.70 -4.50
C GLU A 200 -25.67 -5.81 -4.22
N PRO A 201 -25.89 -6.63 -3.17
CA PRO A 201 -25.04 -7.79 -2.92
C PRO A 201 -25.30 -8.89 -3.95
N VAL A 202 -24.22 -9.44 -4.50
CA VAL A 202 -24.24 -10.62 -5.38
C VAL A 202 -23.55 -11.75 -4.63
N TRP A 203 -24.37 -12.63 -4.08
CA TRP A 203 -23.93 -13.70 -3.21
C TRP A 203 -23.45 -14.93 -3.96
N ASP A 204 -22.66 -15.75 -3.26
CA ASP A 204 -22.17 -17.04 -3.73
C ASP A 204 -21.50 -16.99 -5.11
N SER A 205 -20.89 -15.84 -5.43
CA SER A 205 -20.39 -15.54 -6.77
C SER A 205 -18.93 -15.06 -6.72
N GLU A 206 -18.17 -15.49 -7.71
CA GLU A 206 -16.79 -15.05 -7.96
C GLU A 206 -16.68 -14.45 -9.36
N VAL A 207 -15.75 -13.51 -9.52
CA VAL A 207 -15.42 -12.95 -10.83
C VAL A 207 -14.57 -13.98 -11.58
N ALA A 208 -15.11 -14.53 -12.67
CA ALA A 208 -14.41 -15.44 -13.55
C ALA A 208 -13.57 -14.69 -14.60
N GLU A 209 -14.03 -13.51 -15.03
CA GLU A 209 -13.35 -12.69 -16.03
C GLU A 209 -13.81 -11.23 -15.89
N ILE A 210 -12.89 -10.30 -16.14
CA ILE A 210 -13.20 -8.87 -16.31
C ILE A 210 -13.25 -8.59 -17.81
N LEU A 211 -14.35 -8.02 -18.27
CA LEU A 211 -14.62 -7.79 -19.68
C LEU A 211 -14.18 -6.40 -20.13
N GLY A 212 -13.84 -6.27 -21.42
CA GLY A 212 -13.51 -4.98 -22.03
C GLY A 212 -12.08 -4.89 -22.56
N GLU A 213 -11.36 -6.02 -22.74
CA GLU A 213 -10.01 -6.00 -23.31
C GLU A 213 -9.96 -5.37 -24.72
N ALA A 214 -10.99 -5.61 -25.55
CA ALA A 214 -11.07 -5.06 -26.89
C ALA A 214 -11.27 -3.53 -26.90
N GLU A 215 -11.95 -3.02 -25.90
CA GLU A 215 -12.24 -1.59 -25.70
C GLU A 215 -11.15 -0.86 -24.92
N ASP A 216 -10.12 -1.59 -24.49
CA ASP A 216 -9.03 -1.11 -23.62
C ASP A 216 -9.52 -0.46 -22.33
N LYS A 217 -10.67 -0.88 -21.82
CA LYS A 217 -11.30 -0.44 -20.57
C LYS A 217 -12.31 -1.45 -20.06
N VAL A 218 -12.56 -1.46 -18.76
CA VAL A 218 -13.60 -2.29 -18.17
C VAL A 218 -14.98 -1.94 -18.77
N THR A 219 -15.71 -2.97 -19.21
CA THR A 219 -17.11 -2.86 -19.68
C THR A 219 -18.06 -3.75 -18.89
N GLY A 220 -17.54 -4.70 -18.10
CA GLY A 220 -18.35 -5.59 -17.29
C GLY A 220 -17.51 -6.68 -16.63
N VAL A 221 -18.20 -7.57 -15.95
CA VAL A 221 -17.62 -8.79 -15.36
C VAL A 221 -18.46 -10.01 -15.71
N ARG A 222 -17.79 -11.14 -15.96
CA ARG A 222 -18.41 -12.46 -16.00
C ARG A 222 -18.25 -13.08 -14.61
N LEU A 223 -19.37 -13.50 -14.04
CA LEU A 223 -19.46 -14.12 -12.74
C LEU A 223 -19.74 -15.60 -12.86
N GLN A 224 -19.25 -16.38 -11.89
CA GLN A 224 -19.61 -17.77 -11.71
C GLN A 224 -20.21 -17.94 -10.31
N ASN A 225 -21.39 -18.53 -10.24
CA ASN A 225 -22.01 -18.87 -8.96
C ASN A 225 -21.37 -20.14 -8.40
N ASN A 226 -20.84 -20.06 -7.18
CA ASN A 226 -20.09 -21.16 -6.53
C ASN A 226 -20.96 -22.34 -6.08
N LYS A 227 -22.29 -22.13 -5.94
CA LYS A 227 -23.24 -23.18 -5.53
C LYS A 227 -23.88 -23.90 -6.72
N THR A 228 -24.23 -23.13 -7.76
CA THR A 228 -24.95 -23.68 -8.93
C THR A 228 -24.05 -23.93 -10.13
N GLY A 229 -22.89 -23.29 -10.20
CA GLY A 229 -22.01 -23.28 -11.37
C GLY A 229 -22.52 -22.40 -12.52
N GLU A 230 -23.64 -21.70 -12.33
CA GLU A 230 -24.23 -20.82 -13.35
C GLU A 230 -23.34 -19.61 -13.62
N GLU A 231 -23.19 -19.27 -14.89
CA GLU A 231 -22.50 -18.05 -15.30
C GLU A 231 -23.49 -16.93 -15.57
N SER A 232 -23.10 -15.71 -15.20
CA SER A 232 -23.85 -14.49 -15.49
C SER A 232 -22.90 -13.34 -15.81
N THR A 233 -23.45 -12.28 -16.42
CA THR A 233 -22.67 -11.08 -16.76
C THR A 233 -23.32 -9.85 -16.13
N LEU A 234 -22.47 -8.96 -15.58
CA LEU A 234 -22.89 -7.64 -15.09
C LEU A 234 -22.11 -6.56 -15.84
N ASP A 235 -22.83 -5.59 -16.39
CA ASP A 235 -22.23 -4.40 -17.00
C ASP A 235 -21.71 -3.49 -15.90
N CYS A 236 -20.47 -3.01 -16.01
CA CYS A 236 -19.90 -2.02 -15.11
C CYS A 236 -18.75 -1.25 -15.78
N ALA A 237 -18.48 -0.05 -15.29
CA ALA A 237 -17.38 0.77 -15.77
C ALA A 237 -16.09 0.60 -14.92
N GLY A 238 -16.19 -0.08 -13.78
CA GLY A 238 -15.04 -0.30 -12.91
C GLY A 238 -15.19 -1.47 -11.95
N VAL A 239 -14.05 -2.11 -11.65
CA VAL A 239 -13.94 -3.21 -10.71
C VAL A 239 -12.94 -2.85 -9.62
N PHE A 240 -13.44 -2.71 -8.39
CA PHE A 240 -12.66 -2.41 -7.19
C PHE A 240 -12.39 -3.71 -6.43
N ILE A 241 -11.13 -4.11 -6.36
CA ILE A 241 -10.72 -5.37 -5.76
C ILE A 241 -10.37 -5.15 -4.30
N ALA A 242 -11.32 -5.45 -3.40
CA ALA A 242 -11.27 -5.22 -1.96
C ALA A 242 -11.14 -6.55 -1.16
N ILE A 243 -10.25 -7.45 -1.61
CA ILE A 243 -10.03 -8.77 -0.98
C ILE A 243 -8.88 -8.80 0.03
N GLY A 244 -8.33 -7.63 0.35
CA GLY A 244 -7.33 -7.40 1.38
C GLY A 244 -5.95 -7.03 0.84
N HIS A 245 -5.06 -6.73 1.79
CA HIS A 245 -3.68 -6.34 1.55
C HIS A 245 -2.72 -7.34 2.20
N VAL A 246 -1.48 -7.32 1.77
CA VAL A 246 -0.40 -8.13 2.34
C VAL A 246 0.77 -7.20 2.62
N PRO A 247 1.15 -6.97 3.89
CA PRO A 247 2.31 -6.15 4.21
C PRO A 247 3.60 -6.85 3.75
N ASN A 248 4.57 -6.07 3.27
CA ASN A 248 5.86 -6.57 2.81
C ASN A 248 6.84 -6.69 3.99
N THR A 249 6.56 -7.63 4.89
CA THR A 249 7.19 -7.74 6.21
C THR A 249 7.78 -9.12 6.50
N GLN A 250 7.76 -10.03 5.54
CA GLN A 250 8.16 -11.44 5.72
C GLN A 250 9.61 -11.60 6.23
N ILE A 251 10.52 -10.72 5.77
CA ILE A 251 11.93 -10.75 6.19
C ILE A 251 12.14 -10.36 7.66
N PHE A 252 11.14 -9.73 8.29
CA PHE A 252 11.15 -9.30 9.70
C PHE A 252 10.43 -10.29 10.62
N LYS A 253 9.87 -11.37 10.07
CA LYS A 253 9.17 -12.38 10.84
C LYS A 253 10.10 -12.95 11.93
N ASP A 254 9.53 -13.18 13.10
CA ASP A 254 10.22 -13.70 14.30
C ASP A 254 11.29 -12.75 14.88
N GLN A 255 11.45 -11.54 14.34
CA GLN A 255 12.37 -10.52 14.84
C GLN A 255 11.64 -9.23 15.27
N LEU A 256 10.62 -8.83 14.53
CA LEU A 256 9.75 -7.73 14.92
C LEU A 256 8.37 -8.26 15.29
N ASP A 257 7.76 -7.63 16.29
CA ASP A 257 6.38 -7.94 16.68
C ASP A 257 5.44 -7.61 15.52
N GLN A 258 4.63 -8.58 15.12
CA GLN A 258 3.66 -8.46 14.04
C GLN A 258 2.27 -8.90 14.52
N ASP A 259 1.22 -8.34 13.94
CA ASP A 259 -0.13 -8.85 14.14
C ASP A 259 -0.37 -10.12 13.30
N GLU A 260 -1.55 -10.74 13.47
CA GLU A 260 -1.94 -11.97 12.76
C GLU A 260 -1.95 -11.81 11.23
N ALA A 261 -2.08 -10.59 10.72
CA ALA A 261 -2.05 -10.27 9.30
C ALA A 261 -0.63 -9.94 8.78
N GLY A 262 0.37 -9.90 9.68
CA GLY A 262 1.77 -9.64 9.37
C GLY A 262 2.17 -8.16 9.42
N TYR A 263 1.30 -7.25 9.85
CA TYR A 263 1.66 -5.83 10.02
C TYR A 263 2.57 -5.65 11.23
N ILE A 264 3.68 -4.92 11.05
CA ILE A 264 4.60 -4.61 12.15
C ILE A 264 3.90 -3.73 13.18
N LEU A 265 3.95 -4.14 14.44
CA LEU A 265 3.34 -3.40 15.55
C LEU A 265 4.21 -2.21 15.94
N ARG A 266 3.57 -1.05 16.08
CA ARG A 266 4.21 0.14 16.66
C ARG A 266 3.97 0.18 18.14
N GLN A 267 4.99 0.55 18.89
CA GLN A 267 4.88 0.85 20.32
C GLN A 267 4.57 2.33 20.52
N GLU A 268 5.55 3.14 20.92
CA GLU A 268 5.41 4.58 21.05
C GLU A 268 5.97 5.29 19.79
N GLY A 269 5.17 6.14 19.16
CA GLY A 269 5.58 6.85 17.95
C GLY A 269 5.75 5.89 16.77
N SER A 270 6.97 5.82 16.23
CA SER A 270 7.36 4.92 15.13
C SER A 270 8.21 3.72 15.59
N ARG A 271 8.44 3.57 16.90
CA ARG A 271 9.30 2.53 17.48
C ARG A 271 8.69 1.14 17.34
N THR A 272 9.56 0.16 17.17
CA THR A 272 9.22 -1.27 17.24
C THR A 272 9.64 -1.87 18.58
N ASN A 273 9.48 -3.18 18.75
CA ASN A 273 10.00 -3.93 19.90
C ASN A 273 11.55 -4.02 19.92
N VAL A 274 12.23 -3.63 18.84
CA VAL A 274 13.69 -3.61 18.75
C VAL A 274 14.19 -2.16 18.74
N GLU A 275 14.98 -1.77 19.76
CA GLU A 275 15.55 -0.43 19.83
C GLU A 275 16.47 -0.15 18.63
N GLY A 276 16.27 1.00 17.98
CA GLY A 276 16.99 1.39 16.76
C GLY A 276 16.30 0.95 15.48
N VAL A 277 15.18 0.21 15.57
CA VAL A 277 14.33 -0.13 14.43
C VAL A 277 13.01 0.63 14.51
N PHE A 278 12.73 1.42 13.48
CA PHE A 278 11.52 2.23 13.33
C PHE A 278 10.71 1.74 12.15
N VAL A 279 9.40 1.99 12.17
CA VAL A 279 8.51 1.55 11.10
C VAL A 279 7.59 2.68 10.63
N ALA A 280 7.33 2.76 9.33
CA ALA A 280 6.50 3.79 8.72
C ALA A 280 5.73 3.29 7.49
N GLY A 281 4.52 3.80 7.30
CA GLY A 281 3.67 3.51 6.16
C GLY A 281 2.92 2.19 6.27
N ASP A 282 2.48 1.70 5.13
CA ASP A 282 1.48 0.61 5.03
C ASP A 282 1.96 -0.75 5.55
N CYS A 283 3.25 -0.93 5.79
CA CYS A 283 3.75 -2.15 6.45
C CYS A 283 3.38 -2.21 7.95
N SER A 284 2.89 -1.11 8.53
CA SER A 284 2.37 -1.03 9.90
C SER A 284 1.00 -0.35 10.00
N ASP A 285 0.56 0.37 8.96
CA ASP A 285 -0.75 1.02 8.90
C ASP A 285 -1.76 0.17 8.11
N LYS A 286 -2.58 -0.58 8.83
CA LYS A 286 -3.67 -1.36 8.23
C LYS A 286 -4.99 -0.58 8.11
N VAL A 287 -5.03 0.68 8.59
CA VAL A 287 -6.25 1.48 8.69
C VAL A 287 -6.35 2.47 7.54
N TYR A 288 -5.42 3.40 7.43
CA TYR A 288 -5.51 4.51 6.48
C TYR A 288 -4.96 4.16 5.10
N ARG A 289 -3.74 3.64 5.03
CA ARG A 289 -3.05 3.26 3.78
C ARG A 289 -3.13 4.36 2.71
N GLN A 290 -2.80 5.59 3.11
CA GLN A 290 -2.79 6.74 2.24
C GLN A 290 -1.36 7.30 2.09
N ALA A 291 -1.06 7.86 0.91
CA ALA A 291 0.24 8.45 0.63
C ALA A 291 0.64 9.52 1.66
N ILE A 292 -0.32 10.36 2.06
CA ILE A 292 -0.07 11.45 3.02
C ILE A 292 0.14 10.93 4.45
N THR A 293 -0.59 9.90 4.88
CA THR A 293 -0.35 9.27 6.19
C THR A 293 0.98 8.55 6.21
N ALA A 294 1.33 7.84 5.14
CA ALA A 294 2.63 7.20 4.98
C ALA A 294 3.78 8.23 5.04
N ALA A 295 3.65 9.37 4.36
CA ALA A 295 4.61 10.47 4.43
C ALA A 295 4.75 11.02 5.87
N GLY A 296 3.63 11.26 6.57
CA GLY A 296 3.63 11.69 7.97
C GLY A 296 4.31 10.68 8.90
N MET A 297 4.08 9.38 8.70
CA MET A 297 4.75 8.32 9.45
C MET A 297 6.24 8.26 9.15
N GLY A 298 6.66 8.48 7.89
CA GLY A 298 8.07 8.59 7.51
C GLY A 298 8.78 9.75 8.20
N CYS A 299 8.11 10.90 8.29
CA CYS A 299 8.61 12.04 9.07
C CYS A 299 8.80 11.68 10.55
N ALA A 300 7.81 11.03 11.18
CA ALA A 300 7.90 10.61 12.57
C ALA A 300 9.07 9.64 12.81
N ALA A 301 9.22 8.62 11.94
CA ALA A 301 10.29 7.64 12.04
C ALA A 301 11.69 8.28 11.90
N ALA A 302 11.82 9.25 11.01
CA ALA A 302 13.07 10.00 10.84
C ALA A 302 13.45 10.80 12.09
N ILE A 303 12.47 11.47 12.71
CA ILE A 303 12.68 12.25 13.93
C ILE A 303 13.04 11.33 15.12
N ASP A 304 12.37 10.18 15.23
CA ASP A 304 12.67 9.22 16.29
C ASP A 304 14.06 8.61 16.11
N ALA A 305 14.49 8.30 14.88
CA ALA A 305 15.83 7.82 14.58
C ALA A 305 16.91 8.86 14.87
N GLU A 306 16.67 10.12 14.53
CA GLU A 306 17.59 11.24 14.81
C GLU A 306 17.77 11.45 16.30
N ARG A 307 16.67 11.43 17.08
CA ARG A 307 16.70 11.57 18.54
C ARG A 307 17.50 10.46 19.21
N LEU A 308 17.32 9.20 18.77
CA LEU A 308 18.06 8.07 19.29
C LEU A 308 19.57 8.27 19.05
N LEU A 309 19.98 8.53 17.79
CA LEU A 309 21.38 8.70 17.45
C LEU A 309 22.02 9.90 18.15
N SER A 310 21.30 11.02 18.28
CA SER A 310 21.78 12.19 19.01
C SER A 310 21.95 11.95 20.52
N SER A 311 21.18 11.04 21.11
CA SER A 311 21.32 10.68 22.53
C SER A 311 22.51 9.76 22.78
N GLU A 312 22.96 9.01 21.77
CA GLU A 312 24.13 8.11 21.85
C GLU A 312 25.45 8.85 21.59
N ASP A 313 25.42 9.98 20.88
CA ASP A 313 26.59 10.82 20.60
C ASP A 313 26.97 11.75 21.81
N GLN A 314 26.17 11.75 22.91
CA GLN A 314 26.42 12.48 24.16
C GLN A 314 27.09 11.61 25.23
#